data_714d55dea448d672765fb9974529a251
#
_entry.id   714d55dea448d672765fb9974529a251
#
_cell.length_a   1.000
_cell.length_b   1.000
_cell.length_c   1.000
_cell.angle_alpha   90.00
_cell.angle_beta   90.00
_cell.angle_gamma   90.00
#
_symmetry.space_group_name_H-M   'P 1'
#
loop_
_entity.id
_entity.type
_entity.pdbx_description
1 polymer ?
#
loop_
_entity_poly.entity_id
_entity_poly.type
_entity_poly.pdbx_seq_one_letter_code
_entity_poly.pdbx_strand_id
1 'polypeptide(L)'
;LKYFYLFIFLFISAFYSSQELDTIPRSNLQGSVSMQFGKFLGTNDYLKELTHREFIGASAELTVQTDGSQEWHKRFGRPYYGGGIVAFDFLKNSDMGRPFAVYGTFGGVIKETPTHSWNYETSGGFAFNWTPYDLKKGYINQTFGSSVSIYINLGANYKYYLGKHFDLGLGLNFNHFSNGALKLPNKGMNTFSPKLSLTYHFDERQFAPHDSLSAFDKYSTLDVNVFGGIRHSIFYGKDPGFQDFDVDMIRKFEGKYYQNWGIETVYHRQVTYKSSLGLGIGLMYDEDYNHKFYQDENGVIQSTKRFQRDQLLLNIFPSYRLSISKFAIQIQPGFYIFKKEIDRRYDKTIFYQRVGFQYTVGKNLLIGIGLRSFKFHKADYIEWRLGYRIFNKKNP
;
A
#
# COMPACT_ATOMS: atom_id res chain seq x y z
N LEU A 1 5.00 9.63 15.61
CA LEU A 1 5.28 8.22 15.95
C LEU A 1 4.26 7.64 16.97
N LYS A 2 3.95 8.32 18.10
CA LYS A 2 2.99 7.80 19.11
C LYS A 2 1.62 7.46 18.54
N TYR A 3 1.06 8.28 17.66
CA TYR A 3 -0.24 8.05 17.04
C TYR A 3 -0.22 6.95 15.98
N PHE A 4 0.94 6.69 15.37
CA PHE A 4 1.14 5.61 14.42
C PHE A 4 1.07 4.23 15.11
N TYR A 5 1.73 4.08 16.27
CA TYR A 5 1.65 2.86 17.07
C TYR A 5 0.25 2.61 17.64
N LEU A 6 -0.46 3.65 18.05
CA LEU A 6 -1.84 3.55 18.54
C LEU A 6 -2.77 3.02 17.44
N PHE A 7 -2.56 3.45 16.20
CA PHE A 7 -3.38 3.03 15.07
C PHE A 7 -3.04 1.59 14.63
N ILE A 8 -1.78 1.20 14.62
CA ILE A 8 -1.38 -0.20 14.40
C ILE A 8 -2.04 -1.09 15.47
N PHE A 9 -2.01 -0.68 16.73
CA PHE A 9 -2.64 -1.41 17.82
C PHE A 9 -4.16 -1.50 17.65
N LEU A 10 -4.83 -0.41 17.28
CA LEU A 10 -6.27 -0.40 16.98
C LEU A 10 -6.61 -1.24 15.74
N PHE A 11 -5.77 -1.24 14.72
CA PHE A 11 -5.96 -2.05 13.52
C PHE A 11 -5.80 -3.54 13.83
N ILE A 12 -4.78 -3.89 14.61
CA ILE A 12 -4.54 -5.26 15.08
C ILE A 12 -5.68 -5.70 16.00
N SER A 13 -6.13 -4.85 16.94
CA SER A 13 -7.23 -5.18 17.85
C SER A 13 -8.58 -5.29 17.15
N ALA A 14 -8.83 -4.46 16.11
CA ALA A 14 -10.01 -4.60 15.27
C ALA A 14 -9.99 -5.91 14.45
N PHE A 15 -8.81 -6.36 14.04
CA PHE A 15 -8.63 -7.66 13.40
C PHE A 15 -8.97 -8.81 14.33
N TYR A 16 -8.54 -8.74 15.61
CA TYR A 16 -8.85 -9.75 16.62
C TYR A 16 -10.32 -9.73 17.05
N SER A 17 -10.95 -8.57 17.10
CA SER A 17 -12.34 -8.42 17.60
C SER A 17 -13.43 -8.78 16.58
N SER A 18 -13.10 -8.87 15.29
CA SER A 18 -14.10 -9.11 14.24
C SER A 18 -14.16 -10.54 13.71
N GLN A 19 -13.23 -11.37 14.08
CA GLN A 19 -13.35 -12.80 13.93
C GLN A 19 -13.98 -13.33 15.23
N GLU A 20 -15.22 -13.86 15.17
CA GLU A 20 -15.47 -15.07 15.92
C GLU A 20 -14.28 -15.95 15.56
N LEU A 21 -13.45 -16.25 16.54
CA LEU A 21 -12.41 -17.26 16.42
C LEU A 21 -13.14 -18.59 16.20
N ASP A 22 -13.63 -18.82 14.99
CA ASP A 22 -13.74 -20.15 14.47
C ASP A 22 -12.35 -20.73 14.67
N THR A 23 -12.24 -21.68 15.57
CA THR A 23 -11.02 -22.42 15.86
C THR A 23 -10.40 -22.75 14.51
N ILE A 24 -9.25 -22.11 14.20
CA ILE A 24 -8.56 -22.34 12.91
C ILE A 24 -8.43 -23.85 12.81
N PRO A 25 -9.11 -24.51 11.86
CA PRO A 25 -9.01 -25.94 11.75
C PRO A 25 -7.54 -26.23 11.48
N ARG A 26 -6.88 -27.00 12.33
CA ARG A 26 -5.47 -27.41 12.12
C ARG A 26 -5.26 -27.99 10.72
N SER A 27 -6.32 -28.56 10.15
CA SER A 27 -6.40 -29.20 8.84
C SER A 27 -5.99 -28.34 7.63
N ASN A 28 -5.77 -27.03 7.78
CA ASN A 28 -5.47 -26.15 6.64
C ASN A 28 -4.24 -25.26 6.87
N LEU A 29 -3.49 -25.52 7.93
CA LEU A 29 -2.30 -24.75 8.26
C LEU A 29 -1.13 -25.15 7.36
N GLN A 30 -0.35 -24.17 6.91
CA GLN A 30 0.83 -24.34 6.06
C GLN A 30 1.96 -23.46 6.60
N GLY A 31 3.17 -24.04 6.63
CA GLY A 31 4.41 -23.33 6.90
C GLY A 31 5.26 -23.27 5.63
N SER A 32 5.76 -22.12 5.25
CA SER A 32 6.62 -21.97 4.07
C SER A 32 7.92 -21.29 4.41
N VAL A 33 9.00 -21.75 3.80
CA VAL A 33 10.27 -21.03 3.75
C VAL A 33 10.64 -20.75 2.31
N SER A 34 11.23 -19.59 2.06
CA SER A 34 11.66 -19.28 0.70
C SER A 34 12.95 -18.46 0.65
N MET A 35 13.62 -18.55 -0.49
CA MET A 35 14.77 -17.75 -0.85
C MET A 35 14.50 -17.04 -2.18
N GLN A 36 15.00 -15.82 -2.30
CA GLN A 36 14.94 -15.04 -3.52
C GLN A 36 16.31 -14.41 -3.79
N PHE A 37 16.68 -14.40 -5.05
CA PHE A 37 17.90 -13.75 -5.53
C PHE A 37 17.55 -12.92 -6.76
N GLY A 38 17.85 -11.63 -6.75
CA GLY A 38 17.42 -10.74 -7.83
C GLY A 38 18.17 -9.44 -7.87
N LYS A 39 17.54 -8.47 -8.55
CA LYS A 39 18.08 -7.13 -8.71
C LYS A 39 17.04 -6.09 -8.31
N PHE A 40 17.51 -4.99 -7.73
CA PHE A 40 16.68 -3.81 -7.63
C PHE A 40 16.78 -2.96 -8.91
N LEU A 41 15.66 -2.30 -9.22
CA LEU A 41 15.52 -1.50 -10.44
C LEU A 41 16.07 -0.10 -10.20
N GLY A 42 16.77 0.46 -11.19
CA GLY A 42 17.27 1.83 -11.16
C GLY A 42 16.12 2.85 -11.36
N THR A 43 15.24 2.97 -10.40
CA THR A 43 14.04 3.83 -10.46
C THR A 43 14.31 5.28 -10.14
N ASN A 44 15.48 5.61 -9.59
CA ASN A 44 15.93 6.96 -9.31
C ASN A 44 17.42 7.10 -9.64
N ASP A 45 17.93 8.32 -9.69
CA ASP A 45 19.29 8.59 -10.14
C ASP A 45 20.33 7.94 -9.24
N TYR A 46 20.17 7.98 -7.92
CA TYR A 46 21.03 7.28 -6.97
C TYR A 46 21.12 5.78 -7.28
N LEU A 47 19.97 5.10 -7.46
CA LEU A 47 19.94 3.67 -7.75
C LEU A 47 20.47 3.32 -9.14
N LYS A 48 20.37 4.25 -10.12
CA LYS A 48 20.90 4.06 -11.47
C LYS A 48 22.43 4.07 -11.50
N GLU A 49 23.06 4.86 -10.65
CA GLU A 49 24.51 5.00 -10.56
C GLU A 49 25.20 3.83 -9.88
N LEU A 50 24.45 3.01 -9.11
CA LEU A 50 25.00 1.85 -8.44
C LEU A 50 25.38 0.74 -9.45
N THR A 51 26.64 0.36 -9.43
CA THR A 51 27.19 -0.68 -10.31
C THR A 51 26.65 -2.07 -9.96
N HIS A 52 26.47 -2.34 -8.66
CA HIS A 52 25.94 -3.59 -8.14
C HIS A 52 24.52 -3.40 -7.69
N ARG A 53 23.59 -4.21 -8.19
CA ARG A 53 22.15 -4.10 -7.88
C ARG A 53 21.56 -5.40 -7.37
N GLU A 54 22.41 -6.37 -7.13
CA GLU A 54 22.00 -7.70 -6.66
C GLU A 54 21.59 -7.63 -5.19
N PHE A 55 20.62 -8.48 -4.85
CA PHE A 55 20.20 -8.73 -3.48
C PHE A 55 19.83 -10.18 -3.28
N ILE A 56 19.85 -10.61 -2.04
CA ILE A 56 19.28 -11.88 -1.60
C ILE A 56 18.20 -11.58 -0.56
N GLY A 57 17.19 -12.46 -0.50
CA GLY A 57 16.15 -12.41 0.51
C GLY A 57 15.79 -13.79 0.99
N ALA A 58 15.45 -13.91 2.27
CA ALA A 58 14.95 -15.15 2.88
C ALA A 58 13.70 -14.86 3.66
N SER A 59 12.66 -15.70 3.51
CA SER A 59 11.37 -15.52 4.21
C SER A 59 10.88 -16.79 4.87
N ALA A 60 10.07 -16.59 5.91
CA ALA A 60 9.24 -17.62 6.54
C ALA A 60 7.82 -17.11 6.66
N GLU A 61 6.85 -17.97 6.35
CA GLU A 61 5.43 -17.65 6.34
C GLU A 61 4.62 -18.73 7.05
N LEU A 62 3.56 -18.32 7.71
CA LEU A 62 2.53 -19.19 8.25
C LEU A 62 1.19 -18.77 7.67
N THR A 63 0.52 -19.68 6.96
CA THR A 63 -0.71 -19.40 6.23
C THR A 63 -1.77 -20.46 6.48
N VAL A 64 -3.02 -20.07 6.27
CA VAL A 64 -4.18 -20.97 6.34
C VAL A 64 -4.80 -21.04 4.95
N GLN A 65 -4.93 -22.24 4.41
CA GLN A 65 -5.69 -22.52 3.18
C GLN A 65 -7.18 -22.49 3.48
N THR A 66 -7.96 -21.75 2.71
CA THR A 66 -9.43 -21.81 2.86
C THR A 66 -10.01 -23.14 2.39
N ASP A 67 -11.06 -23.60 3.06
CA ASP A 67 -11.67 -24.91 2.84
C ASP A 67 -12.72 -24.97 1.71
N GLY A 68 -13.11 -23.83 1.16
CA GLY A 68 -14.16 -23.74 0.15
C GLY A 68 -15.59 -23.66 0.73
N SER A 69 -15.77 -23.61 2.04
CA SER A 69 -17.11 -23.54 2.68
C SER A 69 -17.86 -22.25 2.37
N GLN A 70 -17.13 -21.13 2.24
CA GLN A 70 -17.71 -19.84 1.93
C GLN A 70 -17.65 -19.52 0.44
N GLU A 71 -18.64 -18.76 -0.06
CA GLU A 71 -18.72 -18.38 -1.49
C GLU A 71 -17.47 -17.66 -2.00
N TRP A 72 -16.88 -16.77 -1.19
CA TRP A 72 -15.67 -16.08 -1.57
C TRP A 72 -14.44 -17.00 -1.66
N HIS A 73 -14.37 -18.11 -0.87
CA HIS A 73 -13.33 -19.11 -1.01
C HIS A 73 -13.33 -19.71 -2.42
N LYS A 74 -14.52 -20.14 -2.88
CA LYS A 74 -14.71 -20.73 -4.22
C LYS A 74 -14.38 -19.73 -5.31
N ARG A 75 -14.88 -18.50 -5.18
CA ARG A 75 -14.70 -17.42 -6.15
C ARG A 75 -13.24 -16.98 -6.33
N PHE A 76 -12.44 -17.07 -5.28
CA PHE A 76 -11.02 -16.72 -5.33
C PHE A 76 -10.08 -17.92 -5.47
N GLY A 77 -10.60 -19.11 -5.83
CA GLY A 77 -9.80 -20.30 -6.06
C GLY A 77 -9.23 -20.88 -4.77
N ARG A 78 -10.07 -20.92 -3.70
CA ARG A 78 -9.63 -21.36 -2.35
C ARG A 78 -8.34 -20.66 -1.92
N PRO A 79 -8.37 -19.35 -1.72
CA PRO A 79 -7.18 -18.60 -1.35
C PRO A 79 -6.61 -19.05 -0.01
N TYR A 80 -5.31 -18.88 0.14
CA TYR A 80 -4.64 -18.93 1.43
C TYR A 80 -4.32 -17.52 1.90
N TYR A 81 -4.29 -17.33 3.21
CA TYR A 81 -3.91 -16.07 3.83
C TYR A 81 -3.19 -16.31 5.15
N GLY A 82 -2.39 -15.35 5.55
CA GLY A 82 -1.62 -15.46 6.79
C GLY A 82 -0.62 -14.33 6.92
N GLY A 83 0.54 -14.62 7.50
CA GLY A 83 1.60 -13.65 7.70
C GLY A 83 2.98 -14.26 7.60
N GLY A 84 3.96 -13.39 7.45
CA GLY A 84 5.34 -13.81 7.33
C GLY A 84 6.33 -12.70 7.66
N ILE A 85 7.57 -13.11 7.65
CA ILE A 85 8.72 -12.24 7.76
C ILE A 85 9.66 -12.49 6.60
N VAL A 86 10.31 -11.45 6.09
CA VAL A 86 11.36 -11.55 5.07
C VAL A 86 12.51 -10.63 5.44
N ALA A 87 13.73 -11.12 5.33
CA ALA A 87 14.94 -10.34 5.48
C ALA A 87 15.64 -10.18 4.14
N PHE A 88 16.25 -9.02 3.91
CA PHE A 88 16.95 -8.67 2.69
C PHE A 88 18.41 -8.29 2.99
N ASP A 89 19.32 -8.71 2.14
CA ASP A 89 20.70 -8.24 2.12
C ASP A 89 21.02 -7.74 0.71
N PHE A 90 21.41 -6.48 0.60
CA PHE A 90 21.76 -5.81 -0.65
C PHE A 90 23.26 -6.00 -1.01
N LEU A 91 23.90 -7.00 -0.42
CA LEU A 91 25.27 -7.44 -0.69
C LEU A 91 26.29 -6.29 -0.61
N LYS A 92 26.72 -5.76 -1.75
CA LYS A 92 27.73 -4.70 -1.84
C LYS A 92 27.23 -3.28 -1.50
N ASN A 93 25.94 -3.13 -1.22
CA ASN A 93 25.32 -1.82 -0.92
C ASN A 93 24.92 -1.72 0.56
N SER A 94 25.92 -1.78 1.44
CA SER A 94 25.73 -1.74 2.91
C SER A 94 25.09 -0.44 3.40
N ASP A 95 25.18 0.65 2.63
CA ASP A 95 24.55 1.94 2.87
C ASP A 95 23.01 1.91 2.76
N MET A 96 22.43 0.85 2.24
CA MET A 96 20.98 0.61 2.27
C MET A 96 20.48 0.04 3.59
N GLY A 97 21.38 -0.48 4.44
CA GLY A 97 21.04 -1.24 5.64
C GLY A 97 20.74 -2.70 5.33
N ARG A 98 20.21 -3.40 6.34
CA ARG A 98 19.72 -4.78 6.23
C ARG A 98 18.25 -4.83 6.61
N PRO A 99 17.34 -4.45 5.71
CA PRO A 99 15.94 -4.37 6.04
C PRO A 99 15.31 -5.75 6.19
N PHE A 100 14.29 -5.80 7.06
CA PHE A 100 13.38 -6.92 7.16
C PHE A 100 11.95 -6.40 7.15
N ALA A 101 11.03 -7.19 6.60
CA ALA A 101 9.61 -6.85 6.60
C ALA A 101 8.79 -7.87 7.39
N VAL A 102 7.75 -7.36 8.07
CA VAL A 102 6.66 -8.15 8.64
C VAL A 102 5.41 -7.84 7.80
N TYR A 103 4.74 -8.86 7.31
CA TYR A 103 3.66 -8.68 6.34
C TYR A 103 2.53 -9.68 6.51
N GLY A 104 1.35 -9.27 6.06
CA GLY A 104 0.26 -10.17 5.74
C GLY A 104 0.35 -10.64 4.29
N THR A 105 -0.01 -11.87 4.02
CA THR A 105 -0.03 -12.46 2.68
C THR A 105 -1.41 -12.99 2.32
N PHE A 106 -1.74 -12.90 1.04
CA PHE A 106 -2.94 -13.46 0.43
C PHE A 106 -2.57 -14.03 -0.93
N GLY A 107 -2.90 -15.27 -1.17
CA GLY A 107 -2.66 -15.91 -2.45
C GLY A 107 -3.77 -16.88 -2.82
N GLY A 108 -3.78 -17.34 -4.05
CA GLY A 108 -4.79 -18.27 -4.50
C GLY A 108 -4.37 -19.02 -5.75
N VAL A 109 -5.10 -20.07 -6.03
CA VAL A 109 -4.85 -20.93 -7.18
C VAL A 109 -5.46 -20.31 -8.44
N ILE A 110 -4.66 -20.18 -9.49
CA ILE A 110 -5.10 -19.82 -10.85
C ILE A 110 -5.54 -21.07 -11.59
N LYS A 111 -4.71 -22.13 -11.51
CA LYS A 111 -4.95 -23.43 -12.15
C LYS A 111 -4.31 -24.52 -11.32
N GLU A 112 -5.01 -25.62 -11.13
CA GLU A 112 -4.55 -26.77 -10.35
C GLU A 112 -4.72 -28.09 -11.13
N THR A 113 -3.79 -28.98 -10.90
CA THR A 113 -3.81 -30.38 -11.36
C THR A 113 -3.47 -31.29 -10.17
N PRO A 114 -3.58 -32.60 -10.28
CA PRO A 114 -3.18 -33.51 -9.19
C PRO A 114 -1.70 -33.45 -8.79
N THR A 115 -0.84 -32.86 -9.64
CA THR A 115 0.62 -32.85 -9.44
C THR A 115 1.23 -31.46 -9.26
N HIS A 116 0.51 -30.42 -9.66
CA HIS A 116 1.04 -29.05 -9.60
C HIS A 116 -0.07 -27.97 -9.66
N SER A 117 0.29 -26.76 -9.28
CA SER A 117 -0.58 -25.59 -9.41
C SER A 117 0.18 -24.33 -9.84
N TRP A 118 -0.55 -23.43 -10.50
CA TRP A 118 -0.17 -22.05 -10.74
C TRP A 118 -0.90 -21.15 -9.74
N ASN A 119 -0.16 -20.32 -9.04
CA ASN A 119 -0.70 -19.49 -7.98
C ASN A 119 -0.30 -18.03 -8.17
N TYR A 120 -1.17 -17.12 -7.73
CA TYR A 120 -0.82 -15.73 -7.49
C TYR A 120 -0.61 -15.49 -6.00
N GLU A 121 0.19 -14.50 -5.66
CA GLU A 121 0.46 -14.10 -4.28
C GLU A 121 0.58 -12.58 -4.21
N THR A 122 0.03 -11.99 -3.17
CA THR A 122 0.23 -10.59 -2.85
C THR A 122 0.46 -10.45 -1.35
N SER A 123 1.43 -9.62 -0.97
CA SER A 123 1.70 -9.36 0.44
C SER A 123 1.81 -7.88 0.69
N GLY A 124 1.44 -7.45 1.89
CA GLY A 124 1.53 -6.07 2.32
C GLY A 124 1.90 -5.96 3.78
N GLY A 125 2.77 -5.02 4.12
CA GLY A 125 3.25 -4.85 5.48
C GLY A 125 4.23 -3.71 5.64
N PHE A 126 5.08 -3.83 6.65
CA PHE A 126 6.07 -2.81 6.97
C PHE A 126 7.47 -3.40 6.97
N ALA A 127 8.39 -2.70 6.31
CA ALA A 127 9.81 -3.02 6.34
C ALA A 127 10.54 -2.04 7.25
N PHE A 128 11.48 -2.57 8.00
CA PHE A 128 12.23 -1.89 9.05
C PHE A 128 13.73 -1.98 8.75
N ASN A 129 14.53 -1.19 9.47
CA ASN A 129 15.99 -1.23 9.43
C ASN A 129 16.62 -0.77 8.12
N TRP A 130 15.96 0.16 7.40
CA TRP A 130 16.60 0.91 6.34
C TRP A 130 17.59 1.93 6.90
N THR A 131 18.68 2.21 6.18
CA THR A 131 19.52 3.38 6.43
C THR A 131 18.87 4.60 5.78
N PRO A 132 18.30 5.55 6.55
CA PRO A 132 17.62 6.70 5.98
C PRO A 132 18.61 7.74 5.48
N TYR A 133 18.18 8.55 4.51
CA TYR A 133 18.87 9.74 4.10
C TYR A 133 19.16 10.67 5.29
N ASP A 134 20.44 11.05 5.46
CA ASP A 134 20.90 11.95 6.54
C ASP A 134 22.18 12.65 6.10
N LEU A 135 22.05 13.89 5.67
CA LEU A 135 23.22 14.70 5.23
C LEU A 135 24.25 14.92 6.34
N LYS A 136 23.84 14.97 7.61
CA LYS A 136 24.77 15.18 8.74
C LYS A 136 25.68 13.98 8.94
N LYS A 137 25.20 12.80 8.60
CA LYS A 137 25.96 11.53 8.68
C LYS A 137 26.60 11.15 7.35
N GLY A 138 26.42 11.96 6.30
CA GLY A 138 26.91 11.66 4.96
C GLY A 138 26.10 10.58 4.22
N TYR A 139 24.91 10.22 4.69
CA TYR A 139 24.05 9.24 4.01
C TYR A 139 23.25 9.91 2.90
N ILE A 140 23.71 9.77 1.68
CA ILE A 140 23.15 10.41 0.47
C ILE A 140 22.09 9.59 -0.25
N ASN A 141 21.75 8.42 0.26
CA ASN A 141 20.73 7.52 -0.32
C ASN A 141 19.34 8.16 -0.28
N GLN A 142 18.89 8.74 -1.39
CA GLN A 142 17.60 9.41 -1.52
C GLN A 142 16.39 8.44 -1.62
N THR A 143 16.62 7.15 -1.55
CA THR A 143 15.58 6.13 -1.67
C THR A 143 14.61 6.18 -0.51
N PHE A 144 15.14 6.35 0.73
CA PHE A 144 14.35 6.37 1.95
C PHE A 144 14.71 7.52 2.87
N GLY A 145 13.72 8.33 3.24
CA GLY A 145 13.86 9.37 4.27
C GLY A 145 13.63 8.85 5.71
N SER A 146 13.24 7.57 5.86
CA SER A 146 12.95 6.95 7.15
C SER A 146 13.49 5.52 7.21
N SER A 147 13.77 5.03 8.42
CA SER A 147 14.16 3.63 8.65
C SER A 147 13.01 2.63 8.52
N VAL A 148 11.78 3.12 8.33
CA VAL A 148 10.58 2.31 8.13
C VAL A 148 9.94 2.65 6.79
N SER A 149 9.52 1.63 6.05
CA SER A 149 8.77 1.76 4.81
C SER A 149 7.58 0.80 4.78
N ILE A 150 6.64 1.04 3.88
CA ILE A 150 5.65 0.06 3.46
C ILE A 150 6.37 -0.97 2.59
N TYR A 151 5.99 -2.21 2.74
CA TYR A 151 6.38 -3.34 1.91
C TYR A 151 5.18 -3.87 1.15
N ILE A 152 5.32 -4.03 -0.17
CA ILE A 152 4.31 -4.66 -1.03
C ILE A 152 5.03 -5.70 -1.87
N ASN A 153 4.47 -6.90 -1.94
CA ASN A 153 4.93 -7.98 -2.82
C ASN A 153 3.80 -8.39 -3.77
N LEU A 154 4.18 -8.65 -5.01
CA LEU A 154 3.34 -9.32 -6.01
C LEU A 154 4.13 -10.50 -6.56
N GLY A 155 3.54 -11.69 -6.51
CA GLY A 155 4.18 -12.92 -6.92
C GLY A 155 3.31 -13.80 -7.81
N ALA A 156 3.97 -14.53 -8.69
CA ALA A 156 3.38 -15.64 -9.43
C ALA A 156 4.24 -16.88 -9.19
N ASN A 157 3.61 -17.96 -8.75
CA ASN A 157 4.33 -19.16 -8.30
C ASN A 157 3.79 -20.40 -8.99
N TYR A 158 4.68 -21.23 -9.49
CA TYR A 158 4.42 -22.61 -9.86
C TYR A 158 4.79 -23.50 -8.68
N LYS A 159 3.87 -24.34 -8.19
CA LYS A 159 4.09 -25.29 -7.11
C LYS A 159 4.00 -26.70 -7.66
N TYR A 160 5.03 -27.51 -7.43
CA TYR A 160 5.04 -28.94 -7.70
C TYR A 160 4.82 -29.71 -6.40
N TYR A 161 3.92 -30.68 -6.40
CA TYR A 161 3.49 -31.40 -5.22
C TYR A 161 4.38 -32.62 -4.94
N LEU A 162 5.14 -32.56 -3.85
CA LEU A 162 5.99 -33.64 -3.38
C LEU A 162 5.22 -34.47 -2.33
N GLY A 163 4.43 -35.42 -2.81
CA GLY A 163 3.57 -36.23 -1.97
C GLY A 163 2.41 -35.41 -1.37
N LYS A 164 1.96 -35.76 -0.16
CA LYS A 164 0.76 -35.17 0.44
C LYS A 164 1.02 -33.90 1.26
N HIS A 165 2.26 -33.76 1.75
CA HIS A 165 2.59 -32.72 2.74
C HIS A 165 3.55 -31.63 2.24
N PHE A 166 4.24 -31.81 1.14
CA PHE A 166 5.22 -30.83 0.68
C PHE A 166 4.91 -30.28 -0.70
N ASP A 167 5.17 -28.98 -0.90
CA ASP A 167 5.20 -28.33 -2.19
C ASP A 167 6.57 -27.69 -2.42
N LEU A 168 7.16 -27.98 -3.56
CA LEU A 168 8.31 -27.24 -4.08
C LEU A 168 7.81 -26.13 -5.01
N GLY A 169 8.10 -24.88 -4.69
CA GLY A 169 7.65 -23.73 -5.46
C GLY A 169 8.77 -23.03 -6.20
N LEU A 170 8.51 -22.67 -7.45
CA LEU A 170 9.34 -21.76 -8.24
C LEU A 170 8.47 -20.59 -8.69
N GLY A 171 8.91 -19.35 -8.42
CA GLY A 171 8.12 -18.18 -8.70
C GLY A 171 8.94 -16.98 -9.16
N LEU A 172 8.22 -15.92 -9.48
CA LEU A 172 8.75 -14.60 -9.75
C LEU A 172 8.08 -13.60 -8.79
N ASN A 173 8.90 -12.79 -8.15
CA ASN A 173 8.47 -11.77 -7.20
C ASN A 173 8.86 -10.38 -7.65
N PHE A 174 7.92 -9.46 -7.49
CA PHE A 174 8.14 -8.03 -7.54
C PHE A 174 7.90 -7.46 -6.15
N ASN A 175 8.91 -6.81 -5.56
CA ASN A 175 8.76 -6.14 -4.28
C ASN A 175 8.86 -4.62 -4.47
N HIS A 176 8.00 -3.89 -3.77
CA HIS A 176 8.02 -2.43 -3.71
C HIS A 176 8.17 -1.96 -2.27
N PHE A 177 9.08 -1.00 -2.08
CA PHE A 177 9.32 -0.35 -0.79
C PHE A 177 9.18 1.16 -0.94
N SER A 178 8.38 1.77 -0.07
CA SER A 178 8.16 3.22 -0.04
C SER A 178 7.59 3.63 1.31
N ASN A 179 7.93 4.80 1.81
CA ASN A 179 7.30 5.31 3.03
C ASN A 179 6.03 6.14 2.76
N GLY A 180 5.50 6.11 1.53
CA GLY A 180 4.29 6.84 1.17
C GLY A 180 4.42 8.36 1.29
N ALA A 181 5.63 8.90 1.18
CA ALA A 181 5.98 10.32 1.39
C ALA A 181 5.71 10.84 2.81
N LEU A 182 5.63 9.97 3.81
CA LEU A 182 5.55 10.36 5.23
C LEU A 182 6.80 11.14 5.69
N LYS A 183 7.96 10.84 5.09
CA LYS A 183 9.19 11.60 5.27
C LYS A 183 10.00 11.58 3.97
N LEU A 184 10.31 12.75 3.45
CA LEU A 184 11.14 12.92 2.26
C LEU A 184 12.64 12.94 2.61
N PRO A 185 13.53 12.53 1.67
CA PRO A 185 13.22 12.03 0.34
C PRO A 185 12.59 10.64 0.36
N ASN A 186 11.73 10.33 -0.60
CA ASN A 186 11.11 9.02 -0.76
C ASN A 186 11.02 8.68 -2.25
N LYS A 187 12.15 8.28 -2.83
CA LYS A 187 12.19 7.83 -4.23
C LYS A 187 11.69 6.39 -4.39
N GLY A 188 11.60 5.64 -3.27
CA GLY A 188 11.20 4.25 -3.23
C GLY A 188 12.17 3.30 -3.93
N MET A 189 11.99 2.00 -3.72
CA MET A 189 12.75 0.95 -4.38
C MET A 189 11.83 -0.16 -4.86
N ASN A 190 12.11 -0.64 -6.06
CA ASN A 190 11.48 -1.81 -6.65
C ASN A 190 12.54 -2.89 -6.85
N THR A 191 12.19 -4.14 -6.56
CA THR A 191 13.05 -5.29 -6.83
C THR A 191 12.31 -6.34 -7.64
N PHE A 192 13.05 -7.10 -8.43
CA PHE A 192 12.53 -8.22 -9.19
C PHE A 192 13.44 -9.43 -8.98
N SER A 193 12.85 -10.60 -8.71
CA SER A 193 13.60 -11.81 -8.39
C SER A 193 12.84 -13.09 -8.70
N PRO A 194 13.50 -14.16 -9.16
CA PRO A 194 13.05 -15.52 -8.93
C PRO A 194 12.99 -15.82 -7.43
N LYS A 195 12.04 -16.68 -7.06
CA LYS A 195 11.77 -17.19 -5.70
C LYS A 195 11.72 -18.70 -5.73
N LEU A 196 12.50 -19.36 -4.88
CA LEU A 196 12.39 -20.78 -4.59
C LEU A 196 11.73 -20.93 -3.22
N SER A 197 10.74 -21.81 -3.09
CA SER A 197 10.03 -22.03 -1.83
C SER A 197 9.80 -23.51 -1.55
N LEU A 198 9.78 -23.85 -0.27
CA LEU A 198 9.31 -25.14 0.24
C LEU A 198 8.16 -24.87 1.21
N THR A 199 7.01 -25.45 0.93
CA THR A 199 5.80 -25.35 1.78
C THR A 199 5.54 -26.71 2.39
N TYR A 200 5.27 -26.73 3.70
CA TYR A 200 4.82 -27.89 4.45
C TYR A 200 3.36 -27.70 4.84
N HIS A 201 2.51 -28.69 4.52
CA HIS A 201 1.11 -28.79 4.95
C HIS A 201 1.05 -29.62 6.23
N PHE A 202 0.56 -29.06 7.31
CA PHE A 202 0.49 -29.76 8.60
C PHE A 202 -0.47 -30.97 8.53
N ASP A 203 -1.50 -30.87 7.69
CA ASP A 203 -2.37 -31.98 7.31
C ASP A 203 -2.27 -32.29 5.83
N GLU A 204 -2.83 -33.42 5.38
CA GLU A 204 -2.79 -33.79 3.96
C GLU A 204 -3.45 -32.70 3.10
N ARG A 205 -2.79 -32.38 1.98
CA ARG A 205 -3.32 -31.42 1.02
C ARG A 205 -4.67 -31.85 0.52
N GLN A 206 -5.62 -30.91 0.57
CA GLN A 206 -6.98 -31.10 0.10
C GLN A 206 -7.18 -30.44 -1.26
N PHE A 207 -7.63 -31.20 -2.25
CA PHE A 207 -7.99 -30.65 -3.56
C PHE A 207 -9.40 -30.06 -3.52
N ALA A 208 -9.62 -29.00 -4.28
CA ALA A 208 -10.92 -28.38 -4.36
C ALA A 208 -11.93 -29.29 -5.06
N PRO A 209 -13.12 -29.55 -4.47
CA PRO A 209 -14.22 -30.06 -5.27
C PRO A 209 -14.61 -29.00 -6.32
N HIS A 210 -14.99 -29.44 -7.51
CA HIS A 210 -15.56 -28.58 -8.55
C HIS A 210 -17.00 -28.23 -8.21
N ASP A 211 -17.17 -27.34 -7.21
CA ASP A 211 -18.51 -26.88 -6.81
C ASP A 211 -19.02 -25.82 -7.77
N SER A 212 -20.30 -25.91 -8.10
CA SER A 212 -20.99 -24.88 -8.87
C SER A 212 -21.01 -23.56 -8.09
N LEU A 213 -20.65 -22.47 -8.76
CA LEU A 213 -20.77 -21.12 -8.18
C LEU A 213 -22.23 -20.70 -8.18
N SER A 214 -22.74 -20.22 -7.04
CA SER A 214 -24.10 -19.69 -6.98
C SER A 214 -24.25 -18.40 -7.80
N ALA A 215 -25.44 -18.15 -8.32
CA ALA A 215 -25.79 -16.85 -8.85
C ALA A 215 -25.65 -15.79 -7.74
N PHE A 216 -25.27 -14.56 -8.08
CA PHE A 216 -25.22 -13.47 -7.11
C PHE A 216 -26.10 -12.30 -7.56
N ASP A 217 -26.75 -11.67 -6.59
CA ASP A 217 -27.56 -10.49 -6.82
C ASP A 217 -26.69 -9.24 -6.86
N LYS A 218 -26.80 -8.45 -7.92
CA LYS A 218 -26.09 -7.17 -8.04
C LYS A 218 -26.75 -6.13 -7.15
N TYR A 219 -25.95 -5.45 -6.38
CA TYR A 219 -26.39 -4.35 -5.54
C TYR A 219 -25.63 -3.06 -5.82
N SER A 220 -26.16 -1.97 -5.32
CA SER A 220 -25.49 -0.67 -5.33
C SER A 220 -25.20 -0.22 -3.91
N THR A 221 -24.15 0.58 -3.74
CA THR A 221 -23.79 1.16 -2.46
C THR A 221 -23.48 2.63 -2.63
N LEU A 222 -23.80 3.42 -1.59
CA LEU A 222 -23.34 4.77 -1.42
C LEU A 222 -22.43 4.79 -0.19
N ASP A 223 -21.14 5.04 -0.40
CA ASP A 223 -20.14 5.14 0.66
C ASP A 223 -19.88 6.62 0.94
N VAL A 224 -20.09 7.06 2.19
CA VAL A 224 -19.72 8.41 2.66
C VAL A 224 -18.51 8.25 3.55
N ASN A 225 -17.40 8.94 3.21
CA ASN A 225 -16.14 8.83 3.92
C ASN A 225 -15.63 10.20 4.36
N VAL A 226 -15.08 10.28 5.54
CA VAL A 226 -14.15 11.32 5.95
C VAL A 226 -12.73 10.77 5.86
N PHE A 227 -11.79 11.60 5.48
CA PHE A 227 -10.41 11.19 5.39
C PHE A 227 -9.48 12.29 5.90
N GLY A 228 -8.30 11.90 6.33
CA GLY A 228 -7.25 12.82 6.76
C GLY A 228 -5.88 12.20 6.58
N GLY A 229 -4.88 13.05 6.43
CA GLY A 229 -3.49 12.64 6.27
C GLY A 229 -2.54 13.78 6.60
N ILE A 230 -1.26 13.43 6.62
CA ILE A 230 -0.18 14.38 6.86
C ILE A 230 0.80 14.29 5.69
N ARG A 231 1.06 15.43 5.07
CA ARG A 231 2.08 15.57 4.02
C ARG A 231 3.36 16.13 4.61
N HIS A 232 4.47 15.49 4.30
CA HIS A 232 5.79 16.07 4.53
C HIS A 232 6.21 16.85 3.30
N SER A 233 6.48 18.14 3.46
CA SER A 233 6.97 18.99 2.36
C SER A 233 8.40 19.39 2.61
N ILE A 234 9.22 19.27 1.59
CA ILE A 234 10.59 19.78 1.57
C ILE A 234 10.60 21.03 0.70
N PHE A 235 11.27 22.08 1.18
CA PHE A 235 11.58 23.22 0.39
C PHE A 235 12.55 22.85 -0.75
N TYR A 236 12.09 22.97 -1.98
CA TYR A 236 12.93 22.91 -3.17
C TYR A 236 13.22 24.34 -3.57
N GLY A 237 14.47 24.79 -3.52
CA GLY A 237 14.92 26.16 -3.79
C GLY A 237 14.60 26.75 -5.17
N LYS A 238 13.46 26.39 -5.76
CA LYS A 238 12.93 26.88 -7.03
C LYS A 238 11.85 27.94 -6.88
N ASP A 239 11.57 28.40 -5.66
CA ASP A 239 10.63 29.50 -5.46
C ASP A 239 11.25 30.81 -5.95
N PRO A 240 10.48 31.67 -6.66
CA PRO A 240 10.98 32.96 -7.11
C PRO A 240 11.45 33.81 -5.92
N GLY A 241 12.71 34.17 -5.86
CA GLY A 241 13.33 34.94 -4.79
C GLY A 241 14.49 34.25 -4.09
N PHE A 242 14.73 32.97 -4.35
CA PHE A 242 15.88 32.25 -3.82
C PHE A 242 16.83 31.89 -4.96
N GLN A 243 17.96 32.60 -5.03
CA GLN A 243 18.92 32.43 -6.13
C GLN A 243 20.00 31.38 -5.86
N ASP A 244 20.22 30.99 -4.60
CA ASP A 244 21.28 30.04 -4.24
C ASP A 244 20.77 28.88 -3.38
N PHE A 245 21.28 27.69 -3.69
CA PHE A 245 21.03 26.44 -3.01
C PHE A 245 21.84 26.42 -1.69
N ASP A 246 21.31 27.00 -0.63
CA ASP A 246 21.93 26.92 0.67
C ASP A 246 21.54 25.63 1.39
N VAL A 247 22.54 24.77 1.63
CA VAL A 247 22.36 23.50 2.36
C VAL A 247 21.79 23.73 3.76
N ASP A 248 22.10 24.86 4.39
CA ASP A 248 21.57 25.19 5.71
C ASP A 248 20.08 25.57 5.66
N MET A 249 19.62 26.09 4.53
CA MET A 249 18.19 26.32 4.29
C MET A 249 17.39 25.03 4.12
N ILE A 250 17.93 24.07 3.38
CA ILE A 250 17.33 22.73 3.27
C ILE A 250 17.20 22.10 4.67
N ARG A 251 18.25 22.20 5.49
CA ARG A 251 18.27 21.69 6.88
C ARG A 251 17.25 22.37 7.79
N LYS A 252 16.99 23.66 7.59
CA LYS A 252 16.05 24.44 8.42
C LYS A 252 14.57 24.10 8.13
N PHE A 253 14.28 23.62 6.92
CA PHE A 253 12.94 23.25 6.46
C PHE A 253 12.73 21.72 6.37
N GLU A 254 13.73 20.90 6.66
CA GLU A 254 13.54 19.49 6.90
C GLU A 254 12.55 19.30 8.05
N GLY A 255 11.41 18.66 7.75
CA GLY A 255 10.46 18.23 8.76
C GLY A 255 9.21 19.09 8.93
N LYS A 256 8.84 19.95 7.99
CA LYS A 256 7.51 20.57 8.01
C LYS A 256 6.43 19.61 7.53
N TYR A 257 5.41 19.47 8.36
CA TYR A 257 4.26 18.62 8.11
C TYR A 257 3.00 19.47 7.98
N TYR A 258 2.20 19.14 6.98
CA TYR A 258 0.95 19.82 6.66
C TYR A 258 -0.20 18.85 6.70
N GLN A 259 -1.35 19.32 7.20
CA GLN A 259 -2.54 18.51 7.34
C GLN A 259 -3.36 18.54 6.04
N ASN A 260 -3.95 17.40 5.72
CA ASN A 260 -4.93 17.27 4.66
C ASN A 260 -6.11 16.51 5.22
N TRP A 261 -7.32 16.96 4.96
CA TRP A 261 -8.54 16.30 5.37
C TRP A 261 -9.69 16.63 4.44
N GLY A 262 -10.70 15.81 4.43
CA GLY A 262 -11.84 16.02 3.56
C GLY A 262 -12.97 15.03 3.77
N ILE A 263 -14.02 15.25 2.99
CA ILE A 263 -15.19 14.39 2.91
C ILE A 263 -15.42 14.00 1.47
N GLU A 264 -15.86 12.77 1.26
CA GLU A 264 -16.23 12.29 -0.07
C GLU A 264 -17.42 11.36 -0.02
N THR A 265 -18.12 11.32 -1.14
CA THR A 265 -19.22 10.39 -1.37
C THR A 265 -18.95 9.61 -2.65
N VAL A 266 -19.09 8.28 -2.60
CA VAL A 266 -18.84 7.40 -3.73
C VAL A 266 -20.01 6.47 -3.94
N TYR A 267 -20.63 6.57 -5.09
CA TYR A 267 -21.62 5.58 -5.54
C TYR A 267 -20.91 4.44 -6.26
N HIS A 268 -21.20 3.20 -5.88
CA HIS A 268 -20.70 2.00 -6.54
C HIS A 268 -21.85 1.11 -7.00
N ARG A 269 -21.72 0.55 -8.18
CA ARG A 269 -22.57 -0.53 -8.69
C ARG A 269 -21.74 -1.78 -8.88
N GLN A 270 -22.18 -2.90 -8.32
CA GLN A 270 -21.53 -4.17 -8.49
C GLN A 270 -21.69 -4.67 -9.94
N VAL A 271 -20.59 -5.06 -10.56
CA VAL A 271 -20.53 -5.56 -11.94
C VAL A 271 -20.38 -7.06 -11.94
N THR A 272 -19.45 -7.57 -11.11
CA THR A 272 -19.24 -9.00 -10.88
C THR A 272 -19.28 -9.25 -9.36
N TYR A 273 -19.26 -10.50 -8.94
CA TYR A 273 -19.14 -10.83 -7.53
C TYR A 273 -17.98 -10.10 -6.83
N LYS A 274 -16.84 -10.01 -7.51
CA LYS A 274 -15.60 -9.43 -6.98
C LYS A 274 -15.51 -7.92 -7.19
N SER A 275 -16.14 -7.39 -8.23
CA SER A 275 -15.83 -6.07 -8.76
C SER A 275 -17.02 -5.12 -8.75
N SER A 276 -16.79 -3.89 -8.34
CA SER A 276 -17.75 -2.78 -8.47
C SER A 276 -17.11 -1.61 -9.19
N LEU A 277 -17.88 -0.93 -10.02
CA LEU A 277 -17.53 0.33 -10.64
C LEU A 277 -18.33 1.45 -9.99
N GLY A 278 -17.73 2.61 -9.89
CA GLY A 278 -18.35 3.74 -9.22
C GLY A 278 -17.86 5.09 -9.69
N LEU A 279 -18.53 6.11 -9.17
CA LEU A 279 -18.17 7.52 -9.35
C LEU A 279 -18.26 8.22 -8.01
N GLY A 280 -17.25 9.03 -7.69
CA GLY A 280 -17.18 9.78 -6.46
C GLY A 280 -16.92 11.26 -6.68
N ILE A 281 -17.34 12.04 -5.69
CA ILE A 281 -17.06 13.46 -5.57
C ILE A 281 -16.52 13.71 -4.15
N GLY A 282 -15.53 14.60 -4.03
CA GLY A 282 -14.92 14.91 -2.75
C GLY A 282 -14.54 16.37 -2.63
N LEU A 283 -14.69 16.89 -1.41
CA LEU A 283 -14.20 18.19 -0.99
C LEU A 283 -13.09 17.97 0.01
N MET A 284 -11.94 18.59 -0.21
CA MET A 284 -10.79 18.49 0.68
C MET A 284 -10.17 19.83 0.99
N TYR A 285 -9.60 19.94 2.16
CA TYR A 285 -8.69 20.98 2.59
C TYR A 285 -7.26 20.44 2.53
N ASP A 286 -6.37 21.21 1.92
CA ASP A 286 -4.95 20.92 1.81
C ASP A 286 -4.14 22.10 2.36
N GLU A 287 -3.60 21.95 3.59
CA GLU A 287 -2.87 23.01 4.28
C GLU A 287 -1.61 23.44 3.53
N ASP A 288 -0.97 22.53 2.81
CA ASP A 288 0.23 22.83 2.03
C ASP A 288 -0.08 23.52 0.68
N TYR A 289 -1.34 23.41 0.24
CA TYR A 289 -1.75 24.01 -1.01
C TYR A 289 -1.79 25.54 -0.88
N ASN A 290 -1.18 26.24 -1.85
CA ASN A 290 -1.07 27.68 -1.84
C ASN A 290 -0.31 28.28 -0.64
N HIS A 291 0.57 27.51 -0.04
CA HIS A 291 1.45 27.95 1.03
C HIS A 291 2.61 28.76 0.43
N LYS A 292 2.82 29.99 0.94
CA LYS A 292 3.91 30.86 0.46
C LYS A 292 5.04 30.85 1.48
N PHE A 293 6.26 30.63 1.00
CA PHE A 293 7.47 30.91 1.75
C PHE A 293 7.99 32.29 1.39
N TYR A 294 8.45 33.03 2.37
CA TYR A 294 9.11 34.31 2.21
C TYR A 294 10.26 34.41 3.18
N GLN A 295 11.26 35.23 2.83
CA GLN A 295 12.38 35.52 3.72
C GLN A 295 12.04 36.80 4.48
N ASP A 296 12.16 36.77 5.83
CA ASP A 296 11.96 37.95 6.65
C ASP A 296 13.18 38.86 6.63
N GLU A 297 13.11 40.03 7.28
CA GLU A 297 14.17 41.03 7.33
C GLU A 297 15.49 40.51 7.93
N ASN A 298 15.45 39.42 8.68
CA ASN A 298 16.61 38.77 9.28
C ASN A 298 17.15 37.62 8.43
N GLY A 299 16.67 37.45 7.19
CA GLY A 299 17.05 36.35 6.32
C GLY A 299 16.43 35.01 6.72
N VAL A 300 15.48 34.99 7.67
CA VAL A 300 14.82 33.78 8.13
C VAL A 300 13.64 33.45 7.23
N ILE A 301 13.60 32.22 6.73
CA ILE A 301 12.48 31.78 5.90
C ILE A 301 11.27 31.51 6.79
N GLN A 302 10.19 32.19 6.50
CA GLN A 302 8.90 32.09 7.14
C GLN A 302 7.89 31.48 6.16
N SER A 303 6.79 30.99 6.72
CA SER A 303 5.69 30.46 5.92
C SER A 303 4.35 31.01 6.41
N THR A 304 3.47 31.35 5.47
CA THR A 304 2.09 31.75 5.82
C THR A 304 1.28 30.50 6.15
N LYS A 305 0.78 30.39 7.39
CA LYS A 305 -0.19 29.38 7.81
C LYS A 305 -1.54 30.05 8.03
N ARG A 306 -2.33 30.20 7.00
CA ARG A 306 -3.70 30.73 7.15
C ARG A 306 -4.67 29.83 6.41
N PHE A 307 -5.81 29.55 7.03
CA PHE A 307 -6.95 28.99 6.31
C PHE A 307 -7.36 29.98 5.23
N GLN A 308 -7.18 29.60 3.99
CA GLN A 308 -7.55 30.39 2.83
C GLN A 308 -8.50 29.57 1.97
N ARG A 309 -9.47 30.24 1.35
CA ARG A 309 -10.38 29.60 0.38
C ARG A 309 -9.63 28.84 -0.71
N ASP A 310 -8.43 29.27 -1.03
CA ASP A 310 -7.57 28.68 -2.06
C ASP A 310 -6.99 27.31 -1.67
N GLN A 311 -7.12 26.90 -0.40
CA GLN A 311 -6.72 25.59 0.11
C GLN A 311 -7.85 24.54 0.04
N LEU A 312 -9.03 24.96 -0.42
CA LEU A 312 -10.14 24.05 -0.68
C LEU A 312 -10.08 23.53 -2.11
N LEU A 313 -10.17 22.24 -2.26
CA LEU A 313 -10.09 21.50 -3.53
C LEU A 313 -11.33 20.65 -3.70
N LEU A 314 -12.00 20.79 -4.84
CA LEU A 314 -13.10 19.92 -5.23
C LEU A 314 -12.62 18.93 -6.29
N ASN A 315 -12.93 17.67 -6.11
CA ASN A 315 -12.50 16.62 -7.03
C ASN A 315 -13.64 15.67 -7.38
N ILE A 316 -13.50 15.06 -8.56
CA ILE A 316 -14.36 13.98 -9.05
C ILE A 316 -13.47 12.82 -9.48
N PHE A 317 -13.93 11.59 -9.26
CA PHE A 317 -13.14 10.42 -9.58
C PHE A 317 -13.99 9.20 -9.90
N PRO A 318 -13.70 8.47 -10.99
CA PRO A 318 -14.14 7.09 -11.15
C PRO A 318 -13.49 6.21 -10.06
N SER A 319 -14.16 5.13 -9.70
CA SER A 319 -13.71 4.21 -8.66
C SER A 319 -13.91 2.78 -9.11
N TYR A 320 -12.84 2.01 -9.07
CA TYR A 320 -12.88 0.56 -9.15
C TYR A 320 -12.68 -0.02 -7.76
N ARG A 321 -13.54 -0.97 -7.35
CA ARG A 321 -13.44 -1.67 -6.07
C ARG A 321 -13.41 -3.18 -6.31
N LEU A 322 -12.30 -3.81 -5.90
CA LEU A 322 -12.17 -5.27 -5.81
C LEU A 322 -12.47 -5.69 -4.38
N SER A 323 -13.51 -6.49 -4.18
CA SER A 323 -13.95 -6.95 -2.85
C SER A 323 -13.55 -8.40 -2.60
N ILE A 324 -12.89 -8.64 -1.48
CA ILE A 324 -12.46 -9.95 -0.98
C ILE A 324 -13.07 -10.12 0.42
N SER A 325 -14.26 -10.74 0.53
CA SER A 325 -15.01 -10.78 1.78
C SER A 325 -15.24 -9.37 2.34
N LYS A 326 -14.79 -9.09 3.56
CA LYS A 326 -14.87 -7.77 4.22
C LYS A 326 -13.81 -6.79 3.76
N PHE A 327 -12.75 -7.23 3.06
CA PHE A 327 -11.71 -6.37 2.50
C PHE A 327 -12.06 -5.87 1.11
N ALA A 328 -11.59 -4.70 0.79
CA ALA A 328 -11.64 -4.18 -0.57
C ALA A 328 -10.38 -3.41 -0.92
N ILE A 329 -9.95 -3.54 -2.17
CA ILE A 329 -8.93 -2.71 -2.79
C ILE A 329 -9.66 -1.72 -3.69
N GLN A 330 -9.33 -0.44 -3.58
CA GLN A 330 -9.91 0.63 -4.38
C GLN A 330 -8.84 1.29 -5.24
N ILE A 331 -9.16 1.53 -6.51
CA ILE A 331 -8.33 2.30 -7.45
C ILE A 331 -9.18 3.44 -7.95
N GLN A 332 -8.72 4.67 -7.72
CA GLN A 332 -9.47 5.90 -7.93
C GLN A 332 -8.59 6.94 -8.63
N PRO A 333 -8.54 6.95 -9.96
CA PRO A 333 -7.98 8.07 -10.71
C PRO A 333 -8.92 9.27 -10.55
N GLY A 334 -8.39 10.44 -10.17
CA GLY A 334 -9.22 11.58 -9.84
C GLY A 334 -8.77 12.86 -10.53
N PHE A 335 -9.71 13.78 -10.66
CA PHE A 335 -9.50 15.09 -11.26
C PHE A 335 -9.97 16.18 -10.31
N TYR A 336 -9.14 17.21 -10.14
CA TYR A 336 -9.56 18.43 -9.45
C TYR A 336 -10.39 19.29 -10.42
N ILE A 337 -11.67 19.46 -10.14
CA ILE A 337 -12.58 20.31 -10.91
C ILE A 337 -12.57 21.76 -10.41
N PHE A 338 -12.18 21.96 -9.16
CA PHE A 338 -11.88 23.28 -8.58
C PHE A 338 -10.55 23.19 -7.86
N LYS A 339 -9.58 23.98 -8.35
CA LYS A 339 -8.24 24.11 -7.82
C LYS A 339 -7.69 25.45 -8.28
N LYS A 340 -7.39 26.33 -7.34
CA LYS A 340 -6.76 27.61 -7.70
C LYS A 340 -5.29 27.41 -7.99
N GLU A 341 -4.85 27.79 -9.18
CA GLU A 341 -3.43 27.73 -9.57
C GLU A 341 -2.62 28.81 -8.86
N ILE A 342 -1.82 28.48 -7.88
CA ILE A 342 -0.91 29.45 -7.28
C ILE A 342 0.48 28.87 -7.00
N ASP A 343 0.65 27.56 -6.86
CA ASP A 343 1.93 27.02 -6.43
C ASP A 343 2.64 26.19 -7.51
N ARG A 344 3.86 26.63 -7.86
CA ARG A 344 4.73 25.98 -8.84
C ARG A 344 5.45 24.74 -8.26
N ARG A 345 5.37 24.47 -6.96
CA ARG A 345 6.05 23.37 -6.28
C ARG A 345 5.47 22.02 -6.62
N TYR A 346 4.17 21.98 -6.89
CA TYR A 346 3.52 20.79 -7.39
C TYR A 346 3.42 20.88 -8.91
N ASP A 347 3.92 19.85 -9.59
CA ASP A 347 3.60 19.67 -10.98
C ASP A 347 2.12 19.95 -11.18
N LYS A 348 1.78 20.91 -12.01
CA LYS A 348 0.44 21.46 -12.29
C LYS A 348 -0.57 20.42 -12.80
N THR A 349 -0.58 19.22 -12.24
CA THR A 349 -1.49 18.18 -12.68
C THR A 349 -2.83 18.37 -11.99
N ILE A 350 -3.87 18.49 -12.80
CA ILE A 350 -5.26 18.39 -12.35
C ILE A 350 -5.63 16.93 -12.02
N PHE A 351 -4.73 15.98 -12.34
CA PHE A 351 -4.94 14.54 -12.25
C PHE A 351 -4.12 13.93 -11.12
N TYR A 352 -4.76 13.13 -10.29
CA TYR A 352 -4.11 12.33 -9.24
C TYR A 352 -4.58 10.87 -9.33
N GLN A 353 -3.85 9.97 -8.69
CA GLN A 353 -4.25 8.58 -8.50
C GLN A 353 -4.34 8.29 -7.00
N ARG A 354 -5.31 7.46 -6.63
CA ARG A 354 -5.44 6.94 -5.28
C ARG A 354 -5.62 5.43 -5.33
N VAL A 355 -4.81 4.73 -4.58
CA VAL A 355 -4.97 3.31 -4.30
C VAL A 355 -5.21 3.16 -2.81
N GLY A 356 -6.24 2.43 -2.43
CA GLY A 356 -6.62 2.28 -1.04
C GLY A 356 -7.04 0.87 -0.69
N PHE A 357 -6.88 0.55 0.60
CA PHE A 357 -7.42 -0.64 1.24
C PHE A 357 -8.55 -0.21 2.17
N GLN A 358 -9.63 -0.95 2.16
CA GLN A 358 -10.79 -0.71 2.98
C GLN A 358 -11.23 -2.01 3.64
N TYR A 359 -11.62 -1.93 4.91
CA TYR A 359 -12.21 -3.02 5.66
C TYR A 359 -13.60 -2.62 6.15
N THR A 360 -14.57 -3.54 6.03
CA THR A 360 -15.95 -3.31 6.49
C THR A 360 -16.12 -3.94 7.86
N VAL A 361 -16.30 -3.09 8.88
CA VAL A 361 -16.59 -3.48 10.25
C VAL A 361 -18.10 -3.64 10.43
N GLY A 362 -18.54 -4.78 10.95
CA GLY A 362 -19.96 -5.10 11.00
C GLY A 362 -20.58 -5.10 9.60
N LYS A 363 -21.69 -4.37 9.43
CA LYS A 363 -22.42 -4.28 8.15
C LYS A 363 -22.06 -3.06 7.31
N ASN A 364 -21.78 -1.93 7.94
CA ASN A 364 -21.81 -0.62 7.28
C ASN A 364 -20.59 0.26 7.56
N LEU A 365 -19.89 0.08 8.70
CA LEU A 365 -18.77 0.94 9.05
C LEU A 365 -17.56 0.57 8.18
N LEU A 366 -16.90 1.58 7.63
CA LEU A 366 -15.75 1.44 6.74
C LEU A 366 -14.53 2.07 7.42
N ILE A 367 -13.46 1.32 7.53
CA ILE A 367 -12.16 1.84 7.91
C ILE A 367 -11.17 1.56 6.79
N GLY A 368 -10.23 2.47 6.56
CA GLY A 368 -9.32 2.27 5.45
C GLY A 368 -8.08 3.16 5.49
N ILE A 369 -7.19 2.84 4.58
CA ILE A 369 -5.97 3.57 4.30
C ILE A 369 -5.84 3.74 2.79
N GLY A 370 -5.39 4.89 2.34
CA GLY A 370 -5.15 5.16 0.93
C GLY A 370 -3.82 5.86 0.71
N LEU A 371 -3.20 5.61 -0.42
CA LEU A 371 -2.05 6.37 -0.90
C LEU A 371 -2.50 7.24 -2.05
N ARG A 372 -2.37 8.55 -1.89
CA ARG A 372 -2.51 9.51 -2.98
C ARG A 372 -1.18 9.68 -3.69
N SER A 373 -1.21 9.75 -5.00
CA SER A 373 -0.02 9.90 -5.84
C SER A 373 -0.30 10.75 -7.08
N PHE A 374 0.76 11.27 -7.67
CA PHE A 374 0.75 11.98 -8.95
C PHE A 374 1.62 11.24 -9.97
N LYS A 375 1.27 11.35 -11.26
CA LYS A 375 2.05 10.76 -12.36
C LYS A 375 2.35 9.26 -12.17
N PHE A 376 1.50 8.52 -11.44
CA PHE A 376 1.59 7.10 -11.13
C PHE A 376 2.81 6.64 -10.31
N HIS A 377 3.79 7.49 -10.07
CA HIS A 377 5.02 7.11 -9.37
C HIS A 377 5.43 8.06 -8.23
N LYS A 378 4.80 9.22 -8.13
CA LYS A 378 5.14 10.20 -7.08
C LYS A 378 4.11 10.14 -5.96
N ALA A 379 4.45 9.45 -4.87
CA ALA A 379 3.64 9.43 -3.66
C ALA A 379 3.48 10.87 -3.11
N ASP A 380 2.28 11.21 -2.69
CA ASP A 380 1.93 12.51 -2.13
C ASP A 380 1.77 12.43 -0.61
N TYR A 381 0.80 11.65 -0.14
CA TYR A 381 0.61 11.36 1.28
C TYR A 381 -0.30 10.14 1.49
N ILE A 382 -0.28 9.61 2.71
CA ILE A 382 -1.15 8.52 3.14
C ILE A 382 -2.40 9.11 3.76
N GLU A 383 -3.57 8.64 3.30
CA GLU A 383 -4.89 9.00 3.81
C GLU A 383 -5.39 7.92 4.77
N TRP A 384 -5.85 8.33 5.95
CA TRP A 384 -6.66 7.52 6.85
C TRP A 384 -8.12 7.80 6.57
N ARG A 385 -8.95 6.79 6.52
CA ARG A 385 -10.32 6.88 6.03
C ARG A 385 -11.28 6.22 7.03
N LEU A 386 -12.34 6.92 7.33
CA LEU A 386 -13.47 6.41 8.11
C LEU A 386 -14.75 6.71 7.33
N GLY A 387 -15.62 5.73 7.17
CA GLY A 387 -16.81 5.90 6.36
C GLY A 387 -17.98 5.05 6.79
N TYR A 388 -19.10 5.33 6.17
CA TYR A 388 -20.34 4.60 6.36
C TYR A 388 -20.92 4.20 5.01
N ARG A 389 -21.34 2.95 4.88
CA ARG A 389 -21.92 2.37 3.67
C ARG A 389 -23.42 2.24 3.78
N ILE A 390 -24.11 2.79 2.81
CA ILE A 390 -25.55 2.67 2.62
C ILE A 390 -25.78 1.69 1.46
N PHE A 391 -26.49 0.61 1.73
CA PHE A 391 -26.85 -0.36 0.69
C PHE A 391 -28.19 0.01 0.07
N ASN A 392 -28.24 0.06 -1.26
CA ASN A 392 -29.47 0.07 -2.00
C ASN A 392 -29.65 -1.33 -2.63
N LYS A 393 -30.39 -2.19 -1.95
CA LYS A 393 -30.90 -3.41 -2.57
C LYS A 393 -32.09 -2.99 -3.44
N LYS A 394 -31.94 -3.08 -4.76
CA LYS A 394 -33.14 -3.23 -5.57
C LYS A 394 -33.75 -4.57 -5.15
N ASN A 395 -34.96 -4.52 -4.59
CA ASN A 395 -35.82 -5.70 -4.55
C ASN A 395 -35.92 -6.28 -5.96
N PRO A 396 -35.95 -7.60 -6.08
CA PRO A 396 -36.03 -8.29 -7.37
C PRO A 396 -37.20 -7.83 -8.20
#